data_cf268ce03672fb2743a402cdb8843d73
#
_entry.id   cf268ce03672fb2743a402cdb8843d73
#
_cell.length_a   1.000
_cell.length_b   1.000
_cell.length_c   1.000
_cell.angle_alpha   90.00
_cell.angle_beta   90.00
_cell.angle_gamma   90.00
#
_symmetry.space_group_name_H-M   'P 1'
#
loop_
_entity.id
_entity.type
_entity.pdbx_description
1 polymer ?
#
loop_
_entity_poly.entity_id
_entity_poly.type
_entity_poly.pdbx_seq_one_letter_code
_entity_poly.pdbx_strand_id
1 'polypeptide(L)'
;MEKPEGISEDPEFCSMIDRLRDEVENEEGSLPAAFGELARTTDPEELHDLLTAPGRPLWAREIAAYRLGVAGDPRAFEALVLLLNHRDPERCVTAAHALIRLADPRTARAAAALATNELRAAYALLPVRLLADLRAPESVPALVTVLERRLANGDPHWRVGLACVEGLGTLGDPLARDVLEAALPHPRLGRAAERSLALLAG
;
A
#
# COMPACT_ATOMS: atom_id res chain seq x y z
N MET A 1 -0.49 -13.87 34.29
CA MET A 1 -1.31 -12.89 33.56
C MET A 1 -1.40 -13.44 32.13
N GLU A 2 -2.47 -14.21 31.87
CA GLU A 2 -2.68 -14.86 30.58
C GLU A 2 -2.91 -13.78 29.53
N LYS A 3 -2.15 -13.87 28.42
CA LYS A 3 -2.44 -13.10 27.19
C LYS A 3 -3.85 -13.49 26.74
N PRO A 4 -4.73 -12.51 26.39
CA PRO A 4 -6.02 -12.85 25.84
C PRO A 4 -5.80 -13.58 24.48
N GLU A 5 -6.20 -14.83 24.44
CA GLU A 5 -6.29 -15.62 23.19
C GLU A 5 -7.23 -14.89 22.22
N GLY A 6 -6.73 -14.52 21.03
CA GLY A 6 -7.55 -13.96 19.95
C GLY A 6 -7.13 -12.61 19.34
N ILE A 7 -6.04 -12.00 19.79
CA ILE A 7 -5.44 -10.88 19.05
C ILE A 7 -4.56 -11.52 17.97
N SER A 8 -4.87 -11.23 16.72
CA SER A 8 -4.07 -11.64 15.56
C SER A 8 -2.59 -11.38 15.85
N GLU A 9 -1.73 -12.38 15.70
CA GLU A 9 -0.27 -12.25 15.79
C GLU A 9 0.33 -11.48 14.59
N ASP A 10 -0.53 -10.89 13.75
CA ASP A 10 -0.14 -10.10 12.60
C ASP A 10 0.54 -8.79 13.07
N PRO A 11 1.86 -8.64 12.85
CA PRO A 11 2.61 -7.47 13.29
C PRO A 11 2.06 -6.16 12.70
N GLU A 12 1.58 -6.20 11.46
CA GLU A 12 1.00 -5.02 10.79
C GLU A 12 -0.31 -4.60 11.45
N PHE A 13 -1.13 -5.57 11.86
CA PHE A 13 -2.34 -5.27 12.62
C PHE A 13 -2.02 -4.65 13.98
N CYS A 14 -1.06 -5.21 14.71
CA CYS A 14 -0.65 -4.68 16.01
C CYS A 14 -0.13 -3.23 15.87
N SER A 15 0.74 -2.99 14.90
CA SER A 15 1.27 -1.65 14.61
C SER A 15 0.17 -0.65 14.25
N MET A 16 -0.80 -1.08 13.44
CA MET A 16 -1.97 -0.26 13.10
C MET A 16 -2.80 0.09 14.34
N ILE A 17 -3.08 -0.88 15.21
CA ILE A 17 -3.88 -0.66 16.42
C ILE A 17 -3.17 0.31 17.38
N ASP A 18 -1.85 0.18 17.55
CA ASP A 18 -1.09 1.08 18.40
C ASP A 18 -1.10 2.52 17.86
N ARG A 19 -0.89 2.70 16.55
CA ARG A 19 -1.01 4.00 15.88
C ARG A 19 -2.41 4.61 16.04
N LEU A 20 -3.46 3.82 15.78
CA LEU A 20 -4.84 4.30 15.90
C LEU A 20 -5.21 4.66 17.33
N ARG A 21 -4.68 3.94 18.32
CA ARG A 21 -4.86 4.27 19.73
C ARG A 21 -4.28 5.64 20.03
N ASP A 22 -3.02 5.87 19.66
CA ASP A 22 -2.34 7.14 19.91
C ASP A 22 -3.05 8.30 19.20
N GLU A 23 -3.52 8.09 17.96
CA GLU A 23 -4.27 9.09 17.18
C GLU A 23 -5.59 9.46 17.88
N VAL A 24 -6.39 8.47 18.26
CA VAL A 24 -7.69 8.68 18.91
C VAL A 24 -7.52 9.33 20.28
N GLU A 25 -6.55 8.90 21.10
CA GLU A 25 -6.26 9.53 22.40
C GLU A 25 -5.83 11.00 22.25
N ASN A 26 -5.06 11.31 21.21
CA ASN A 26 -4.64 12.69 20.93
C ASN A 26 -5.79 13.58 20.44
N GLU A 27 -6.72 13.03 19.66
CA GLU A 27 -7.84 13.79 19.10
C GLU A 27 -9.03 13.92 20.08
N GLU A 28 -9.39 12.83 20.77
CA GLU A 28 -10.59 12.74 21.59
C GLU A 28 -10.29 12.82 23.11
N GLY A 29 -9.00 12.81 23.49
CA GLY A 29 -8.57 12.85 24.91
C GLY A 29 -8.71 11.53 25.67
N SER A 30 -9.42 10.54 25.10
CA SER A 30 -9.54 9.18 25.67
C SER A 30 -10.02 8.20 24.60
N LEU A 31 -9.69 6.92 24.79
CA LEU A 31 -10.19 5.87 23.90
C LEU A 31 -11.69 5.62 24.12
N PRO A 32 -12.49 5.60 23.04
CA PRO A 32 -13.87 5.13 23.10
C PRO A 32 -13.96 3.68 23.62
N ALA A 33 -14.98 3.37 24.43
CA ALA A 33 -15.18 2.01 24.93
C ALA A 33 -15.27 0.96 23.81
N ALA A 34 -15.84 1.34 22.67
CA ALA A 34 -15.98 0.49 21.48
C ALA A 34 -14.63 0.16 20.81
N PHE A 35 -13.55 0.92 21.03
CA PHE A 35 -12.27 0.69 20.37
C PHE A 35 -11.72 -0.71 20.63
N GLY A 36 -11.67 -1.10 21.92
CA GLY A 36 -11.15 -2.41 22.31
C GLY A 36 -12.03 -3.57 21.86
N GLU A 37 -13.34 -3.39 21.77
CA GLU A 37 -14.28 -4.39 21.26
C GLU A 37 -14.07 -4.58 19.76
N LEU A 38 -14.02 -3.48 19.02
CA LEU A 38 -13.82 -3.50 17.58
C LEU A 38 -12.48 -4.10 17.17
N ALA A 39 -11.40 -3.77 17.90
CA ALA A 39 -10.10 -4.38 17.69
C ALA A 39 -10.09 -5.92 17.86
N ARG A 40 -11.04 -6.48 18.60
CA ARG A 40 -11.20 -7.94 18.79
C ARG A 40 -12.25 -8.57 17.89
N THR A 41 -13.15 -7.79 17.31
CA THR A 41 -14.22 -8.29 16.44
C THR A 41 -13.66 -9.02 15.23
N THR A 42 -14.17 -10.24 14.99
CA THR A 42 -13.83 -11.07 13.82
C THR A 42 -15.04 -11.44 12.99
N ASP A 43 -16.24 -11.03 13.41
CA ASP A 43 -17.48 -11.29 12.68
C ASP A 43 -17.51 -10.47 11.37
N PRO A 44 -17.55 -11.12 10.19
CA PRO A 44 -17.52 -10.44 8.91
C PRO A 44 -18.73 -9.52 8.67
N GLU A 45 -19.90 -9.87 9.19
CA GLU A 45 -21.10 -9.05 9.00
C GLU A 45 -21.04 -7.77 9.85
N GLU A 46 -20.63 -7.88 11.11
CA GLU A 46 -20.40 -6.72 11.97
C GLU A 46 -19.33 -5.77 11.38
N LEU A 47 -18.23 -6.33 10.88
CA LEU A 47 -17.17 -5.54 10.24
C LEU A 47 -17.66 -4.89 8.95
N HIS A 48 -18.47 -5.57 8.16
CA HIS A 48 -19.06 -5.00 6.93
C HIS A 48 -20.02 -3.84 7.25
N ASP A 49 -20.87 -4.01 8.26
CA ASP A 49 -21.78 -2.94 8.71
C ASP A 49 -21.03 -1.69 9.15
N LEU A 50 -19.86 -1.86 9.76
CA LEU A 50 -18.99 -0.74 10.13
C LEU A 50 -18.42 0.00 8.92
N LEU A 51 -18.10 -0.71 7.82
CA LEU A 51 -17.63 -0.07 6.58
C LEU A 51 -18.73 0.77 5.91
N THR A 52 -19.96 0.30 5.94
CA THR A 52 -21.08 0.87 5.19
C THR A 52 -21.89 1.88 5.99
N ALA A 53 -21.89 1.81 7.32
CA ALA A 53 -22.66 2.69 8.17
C ALA A 53 -22.18 4.15 8.06
N PRO A 54 -23.09 5.11 7.81
CA PRO A 54 -22.74 6.52 7.73
C PRO A 54 -22.29 7.05 9.10
N GLY A 55 -21.34 7.99 9.08
CA GLY A 55 -20.87 8.67 10.30
C GLY A 55 -19.93 7.87 11.19
N ARG A 56 -19.52 6.67 10.82
CA ARG A 56 -18.48 5.94 11.56
C ARG A 56 -17.12 6.64 11.44
N PRO A 57 -16.35 6.74 12.52
CA PRO A 57 -15.03 7.37 12.50
C PRO A 57 -14.05 6.59 11.61
N LEU A 58 -13.03 7.28 11.11
CA LEU A 58 -12.06 6.70 10.18
C LEU A 58 -11.34 5.50 10.78
N TRP A 59 -10.92 5.59 12.05
CA TRP A 59 -10.24 4.52 12.75
C TRP A 59 -11.05 3.21 12.79
N ALA A 60 -12.38 3.30 12.99
CA ALA A 60 -13.25 2.12 13.02
C ALA A 60 -13.35 1.46 11.65
N ARG A 61 -13.47 2.27 10.59
CA ARG A 61 -13.49 1.78 9.21
C ARG A 61 -12.14 1.16 8.80
N GLU A 62 -11.05 1.71 9.28
CA GLU A 62 -9.70 1.19 9.00
C GLU A 62 -9.50 -0.19 9.63
N ILE A 63 -9.90 -0.37 10.89
CA ILE A 63 -9.87 -1.69 11.56
C ILE A 63 -10.74 -2.70 10.78
N ALA A 64 -11.97 -2.32 10.44
CA ALA A 64 -12.89 -3.20 9.74
C ALA A 64 -12.38 -3.58 8.35
N ALA A 65 -11.89 -2.61 7.57
CA ALA A 65 -11.32 -2.85 6.24
C ALA A 65 -10.11 -3.79 6.29
N TYR A 66 -9.20 -3.55 7.25
CA TYR A 66 -8.01 -4.39 7.41
C TYR A 66 -8.39 -5.84 7.73
N ARG A 67 -9.23 -6.04 8.73
CA ARG A 67 -9.65 -7.40 9.15
C ARG A 67 -10.36 -8.16 8.05
N LEU A 68 -11.32 -7.54 7.37
CA LEU A 68 -12.00 -8.15 6.22
C LEU A 68 -11.01 -8.47 5.09
N GLY A 69 -10.10 -7.54 4.79
CA GLY A 69 -9.08 -7.74 3.76
C GLY A 69 -8.16 -8.91 4.05
N VAL A 70 -7.64 -9.02 5.27
CA VAL A 70 -6.78 -10.14 5.69
C VAL A 70 -7.54 -11.46 5.74
N ALA A 71 -8.85 -11.43 6.04
CA ALA A 71 -9.73 -12.59 5.98
C ALA A 71 -10.10 -13.01 4.54
N GLY A 72 -9.73 -12.22 3.53
CA GLY A 72 -10.06 -12.50 2.13
C GLY A 72 -11.49 -12.11 1.73
N ASP A 73 -12.16 -11.25 2.49
CA ASP A 73 -13.51 -10.79 2.18
C ASP A 73 -13.50 -9.68 1.13
N PRO A 74 -14.04 -9.90 -0.08
CA PRO A 74 -13.96 -8.94 -1.19
C PRO A 74 -14.72 -7.62 -0.92
N ARG A 75 -15.58 -7.57 0.08
CA ARG A 75 -16.30 -6.35 0.49
C ARG A 75 -15.35 -5.27 1.03
N ALA A 76 -14.15 -5.64 1.47
CA ALA A 76 -13.13 -4.70 1.94
C ALA A 76 -12.44 -3.92 0.80
N PHE A 77 -12.52 -4.39 -0.44
CA PHE A 77 -11.68 -3.90 -1.54
C PHE A 77 -11.75 -2.37 -1.72
N GLU A 78 -12.95 -1.82 -1.84
CA GLU A 78 -13.10 -0.38 -2.11
C GLU A 78 -12.60 0.48 -0.95
N ALA A 79 -12.87 0.06 0.30
CA ALA A 79 -12.36 0.76 1.48
C ALA A 79 -10.83 0.72 1.57
N LEU A 80 -10.21 -0.42 1.25
CA LEU A 80 -8.75 -0.56 1.23
C LEU A 80 -8.11 0.27 0.11
N VAL A 81 -8.73 0.36 -1.07
CA VAL A 81 -8.24 1.23 -2.16
C VAL A 81 -8.33 2.71 -1.76
N LEU A 82 -9.40 3.13 -1.06
CA LEU A 82 -9.49 4.49 -0.51
C LEU A 82 -8.40 4.77 0.52
N LEU A 83 -8.09 3.82 1.40
CA LEU A 83 -7.01 3.93 2.38
C LEU A 83 -5.62 3.94 1.70
N LEU A 84 -5.40 3.12 0.67
CA LEU A 84 -4.17 3.17 -0.14
C LEU A 84 -3.97 4.54 -0.81
N ASN A 85 -5.07 5.24 -1.10
CA ASN A 85 -5.09 6.59 -1.65
C ASN A 85 -5.07 7.69 -0.57
N HIS A 86 -4.85 7.39 0.69
CA HIS A 86 -4.81 8.35 1.77
C HIS A 86 -3.54 9.21 1.73
N ARG A 87 -3.54 10.36 2.41
CA ARG A 87 -2.36 11.24 2.51
C ARG A 87 -1.35 10.74 3.55
N ASP A 88 -1.82 10.01 4.54
CA ASP A 88 -0.99 9.41 5.56
C ASP A 88 -0.32 8.13 5.03
N PRO A 89 1.02 8.09 4.99
CA PRO A 89 1.75 6.92 4.48
C PRO A 89 1.51 5.64 5.30
N GLU A 90 1.31 5.73 6.59
CA GLU A 90 1.13 4.56 7.45
C GLU A 90 -0.21 3.86 7.14
N ARG A 91 -1.27 4.64 6.88
CA ARG A 91 -2.54 4.09 6.37
C ARG A 91 -2.38 3.39 5.02
N CYS A 92 -1.54 3.97 4.15
CA CYS A 92 -1.26 3.35 2.86
C CYS A 92 -0.50 2.02 3.01
N VAL A 93 0.43 1.91 3.96
CA VAL A 93 1.18 0.67 4.24
C VAL A 93 0.22 -0.44 4.69
N THR A 94 -0.59 -0.19 5.71
CA THR A 94 -1.55 -1.18 6.22
C THR A 94 -2.58 -1.58 5.17
N ALA A 95 -3.06 -0.62 4.36
CA ALA A 95 -3.96 -0.91 3.26
C ALA A 95 -3.32 -1.77 2.17
N ALA A 96 -2.05 -1.50 1.81
CA ALA A 96 -1.31 -2.30 0.83
C ALA A 96 -1.13 -3.74 1.32
N HIS A 97 -0.76 -3.93 2.60
CA HIS A 97 -0.66 -5.26 3.21
C HIS A 97 -1.99 -6.03 3.15
N ALA A 98 -3.09 -5.41 3.55
CA ALA A 98 -4.41 -6.02 3.51
C ALA A 98 -4.87 -6.34 2.08
N LEU A 99 -4.56 -5.48 1.09
CA LEU A 99 -4.86 -5.72 -0.33
C LEU A 99 -4.09 -6.91 -0.91
N ILE A 100 -2.83 -7.11 -0.50
CA ILE A 100 -2.05 -8.31 -0.88
C ILE A 100 -2.73 -9.56 -0.33
N ARG A 101 -3.14 -9.55 0.94
CA ARG A 101 -3.80 -10.68 1.60
C ARG A 101 -5.20 -10.94 1.05
N LEU A 102 -5.93 -9.89 0.69
CA LEU A 102 -7.24 -9.99 0.03
C LEU A 102 -7.16 -10.73 -1.31
N ALA A 103 -6.04 -10.60 -2.02
CA ALA A 103 -5.79 -11.21 -3.32
C ALA A 103 -6.88 -10.92 -4.37
N ASP A 104 -7.55 -9.78 -4.28
CA ASP A 104 -8.57 -9.37 -5.26
C ASP A 104 -7.89 -9.02 -6.61
N PRO A 105 -8.35 -9.60 -7.73
CA PRO A 105 -7.73 -9.36 -9.04
C PRO A 105 -7.80 -7.91 -9.52
N ARG A 106 -8.67 -7.08 -8.95
CA ARG A 106 -8.77 -5.64 -9.24
C ARG A 106 -7.63 -4.83 -8.62
N THR A 107 -6.90 -5.39 -7.64
CA THR A 107 -5.87 -4.66 -6.86
C THR A 107 -4.78 -4.09 -7.75
N ALA A 108 -4.26 -4.87 -8.70
CA ALA A 108 -3.18 -4.41 -9.57
C ALA A 108 -3.61 -3.22 -10.45
N ARG A 109 -4.82 -3.28 -11.00
CA ARG A 109 -5.39 -2.18 -11.80
C ARG A 109 -5.61 -0.92 -10.97
N ALA A 110 -6.12 -1.05 -9.74
CA ALA A 110 -6.30 0.07 -8.83
C ALA A 110 -4.94 0.70 -8.43
N ALA A 111 -3.95 -0.11 -8.09
CA ALA A 111 -2.60 0.35 -7.78
C ALA A 111 -1.94 1.05 -8.98
N ALA A 112 -2.09 0.51 -10.20
CA ALA A 112 -1.59 1.14 -11.43
C ALA A 112 -2.24 2.51 -11.67
N ALA A 113 -3.55 2.62 -11.50
CA ALA A 113 -4.26 3.89 -11.63
C ALA A 113 -3.78 4.94 -10.61
N LEU A 114 -3.53 4.54 -9.35
CA LEU A 114 -3.02 5.43 -8.33
C LEU A 114 -1.55 5.82 -8.58
N ALA A 115 -0.71 4.88 -8.99
CA ALA A 115 0.71 5.11 -9.26
C ALA A 115 0.92 6.08 -10.43
N THR A 116 0.11 5.95 -11.48
CA THR A 116 0.24 6.75 -12.72
C THR A 116 -0.49 8.09 -12.67
N ASN A 117 -1.24 8.39 -11.60
CA ASN A 117 -1.96 9.65 -11.44
C ASN A 117 -1.01 10.81 -11.13
N GLU A 118 -0.77 11.68 -12.11
CA GLU A 118 0.14 12.83 -12.01
C GLU A 118 -0.27 13.83 -10.90
N LEU A 119 -1.57 13.98 -10.63
CA LEU A 119 -2.05 14.85 -9.56
C LEU A 119 -1.68 14.34 -8.16
N ARG A 120 -1.20 13.11 -8.08
CA ARG A 120 -0.83 12.43 -6.84
C ARG A 120 0.59 11.90 -6.82
N ALA A 121 1.47 12.45 -7.64
CA ALA A 121 2.86 12.01 -7.76
C ALA A 121 3.60 11.89 -6.41
N ALA A 122 3.33 12.81 -5.47
CA ALA A 122 3.89 12.79 -4.12
C ALA A 122 3.48 11.57 -3.28
N TYR A 123 2.36 10.93 -3.61
CA TYR A 123 1.76 9.80 -2.88
C TYR A 123 1.87 8.47 -3.64
N ALA A 124 2.59 8.44 -4.77
CA ALA A 124 2.69 7.28 -5.63
C ALA A 124 3.59 6.16 -5.07
N LEU A 125 4.38 6.41 -4.03
CA LEU A 125 5.40 5.48 -3.53
C LEU A 125 4.80 4.11 -3.12
N LEU A 126 3.73 4.12 -2.33
CA LEU A 126 3.12 2.87 -1.86
C LEU A 126 2.41 2.11 -2.98
N PRO A 127 1.58 2.75 -3.85
CA PRO A 127 1.06 2.09 -5.05
C PRO A 127 2.14 1.47 -5.95
N VAL A 128 3.28 2.13 -6.13
CA VAL A 128 4.43 1.61 -6.90
C VAL A 128 5.01 0.36 -6.25
N ARG A 129 5.24 0.37 -4.93
CA ARG A 129 5.73 -0.81 -4.20
C ARG A 129 4.74 -1.96 -4.28
N LEU A 130 3.46 -1.69 -4.06
CA LEU A 130 2.40 -2.69 -4.18
C LEU A 130 2.39 -3.35 -5.56
N LEU A 131 2.57 -2.60 -6.65
CA LEU A 131 2.67 -3.15 -8.00
C LEU A 131 3.85 -4.12 -8.14
N ALA A 132 5.01 -3.79 -7.58
CA ALA A 132 6.17 -4.67 -7.62
C ALA A 132 5.92 -5.99 -6.86
N ASP A 133 5.22 -5.92 -5.71
CA ASP A 133 4.91 -7.08 -4.88
C ASP A 133 3.84 -7.98 -5.52
N LEU A 134 2.84 -7.40 -6.19
CA LEU A 134 1.75 -8.13 -6.85
C LEU A 134 2.21 -8.95 -8.05
N ARG A 135 3.27 -8.55 -8.76
CA ARG A 135 3.79 -9.21 -9.97
C ARG A 135 2.72 -9.47 -11.03
N ALA A 136 1.75 -8.57 -11.12
CA ALA A 136 0.63 -8.68 -12.05
C ALA A 136 1.00 -8.16 -13.45
N PRO A 137 0.24 -8.49 -14.49
CA PRO A 137 0.48 -7.99 -15.85
C PRO A 137 0.51 -6.47 -15.96
N GLU A 138 -0.25 -5.77 -15.10
CA GLU A 138 -0.30 -4.31 -15.04
C GLU A 138 0.96 -3.69 -14.41
N SER A 139 1.76 -4.47 -13.67
CA SER A 139 2.89 -3.95 -12.87
C SER A 139 3.95 -3.31 -13.74
N VAL A 140 4.51 -4.04 -14.71
CA VAL A 140 5.63 -3.54 -15.53
C VAL A 140 5.23 -2.31 -16.35
N PRO A 141 4.11 -2.30 -17.11
CA PRO A 141 3.72 -1.12 -17.88
C PRO A 141 3.49 0.13 -17.01
N ALA A 142 2.89 -0.04 -15.84
CA ALA A 142 2.66 1.08 -14.93
C ALA A 142 3.97 1.63 -14.35
N LEU A 143 4.87 0.74 -13.89
CA LEU A 143 6.18 1.14 -13.35
C LEU A 143 7.06 1.82 -14.40
N VAL A 144 7.07 1.33 -15.63
CA VAL A 144 7.76 1.98 -16.78
C VAL A 144 7.22 3.39 -16.98
N THR A 145 5.90 3.53 -17.10
CA THR A 145 5.24 4.84 -17.29
C THR A 145 5.59 5.82 -16.15
N VAL A 146 5.59 5.36 -14.91
CA VAL A 146 5.94 6.22 -13.76
C VAL A 146 7.42 6.59 -13.80
N LEU A 147 8.32 5.63 -14.08
CA LEU A 147 9.76 5.88 -14.12
C LEU A 147 10.14 6.88 -15.20
N GLU A 148 9.63 6.74 -16.42
CA GLU A 148 9.87 7.69 -17.53
C GLU A 148 9.60 9.14 -17.11
N ARG A 149 8.52 9.37 -16.36
CA ARG A 149 8.16 10.71 -15.85
C ARG A 149 9.07 11.20 -14.74
N ARG A 150 9.78 10.30 -14.04
CA ARG A 150 10.68 10.62 -12.90
C ARG A 150 12.14 10.73 -13.32
N LEU A 151 12.48 10.56 -14.61
CA LEU A 151 13.86 10.66 -15.12
C LEU A 151 14.35 12.11 -15.25
N ALA A 152 13.46 13.09 -15.17
CA ALA A 152 13.86 14.50 -15.26
C ALA A 152 14.82 14.88 -14.12
N ASN A 153 15.93 15.54 -14.45
CA ASN A 153 16.87 16.04 -13.48
C ASN A 153 16.20 17.02 -12.52
N GLY A 154 16.34 16.74 -11.21
CA GLY A 154 15.75 17.57 -10.16
C GLY A 154 14.31 17.22 -9.82
N ASP A 155 13.73 16.13 -10.33
CA ASP A 155 12.41 15.66 -9.92
C ASP A 155 12.35 15.50 -8.39
N PRO A 156 11.42 16.16 -7.68
CA PRO A 156 11.32 16.09 -6.23
C PRO A 156 10.90 14.70 -5.74
N HIS A 157 10.25 13.91 -6.60
CA HIS A 157 9.72 12.57 -6.27
C HIS A 157 10.67 11.44 -6.68
N TRP A 158 12.00 11.69 -6.68
CA TRP A 158 13.02 10.71 -7.06
C TRP A 158 12.92 9.38 -6.28
N ARG A 159 12.34 9.38 -5.04
CA ARG A 159 12.12 8.14 -4.27
C ARG A 159 11.08 7.24 -4.94
N VAL A 160 10.08 7.82 -5.60
CA VAL A 160 9.12 7.07 -6.42
C VAL A 160 9.84 6.44 -7.63
N GLY A 161 10.69 7.23 -8.31
CA GLY A 161 11.54 6.72 -9.39
C GLY A 161 12.45 5.58 -8.93
N LEU A 162 13.07 5.71 -7.75
CA LEU A 162 13.91 4.65 -7.17
C LEU A 162 13.12 3.36 -6.93
N ALA A 163 11.93 3.46 -6.36
CA ALA A 163 11.07 2.30 -6.14
C ALA A 163 10.64 1.64 -7.46
N CYS A 164 10.41 2.43 -8.53
CA CYS A 164 10.14 1.88 -9.86
C CYS A 164 11.36 1.11 -10.39
N VAL A 165 12.56 1.67 -10.31
CA VAL A 165 13.80 1.00 -10.75
C VAL A 165 13.99 -0.33 -10.02
N GLU A 166 13.89 -0.33 -8.70
CA GLU A 166 14.04 -1.53 -7.86
C GLU A 166 12.95 -2.57 -8.16
N GLY A 167 11.69 -2.12 -8.27
CA GLY A 167 10.56 -2.98 -8.61
C GLY A 167 10.70 -3.63 -9.98
N LEU A 168 11.10 -2.87 -11.01
CA LEU A 168 11.33 -3.40 -12.36
C LEU A 168 12.46 -4.42 -12.38
N GLY A 169 13.54 -4.19 -11.65
CA GLY A 169 14.61 -5.16 -11.49
C GLY A 169 14.14 -6.46 -10.83
N THR A 170 13.31 -6.36 -9.78
CA THR A 170 12.75 -7.52 -9.07
C THR A 170 11.74 -8.31 -9.94
N LEU A 171 10.98 -7.62 -10.79
CA LEU A 171 10.04 -8.25 -11.72
C LEU A 171 10.76 -9.03 -12.83
N GLY A 172 11.95 -8.59 -13.24
CA GLY A 172 12.79 -9.30 -14.19
C GLY A 172 12.26 -9.29 -15.65
N ASP A 173 11.32 -8.42 -15.97
CA ASP A 173 10.70 -8.37 -17.29
C ASP A 173 11.61 -7.60 -18.28
N PRO A 174 11.97 -8.20 -19.44
CA PRO A 174 12.80 -7.55 -20.46
C PRO A 174 12.25 -6.22 -20.99
N LEU A 175 10.94 -5.98 -20.92
CA LEU A 175 10.31 -4.71 -21.29
C LEU A 175 10.80 -3.53 -20.48
N ALA A 176 11.38 -3.78 -19.28
CA ALA A 176 11.92 -2.74 -18.43
C ALA A 176 13.32 -2.24 -18.86
N ARG A 177 14.00 -2.93 -19.79
CA ARG A 177 15.40 -2.66 -20.16
C ARG A 177 15.63 -1.22 -20.56
N ASP A 178 14.88 -0.74 -21.54
CA ASP A 178 15.11 0.58 -22.15
C ASP A 178 14.97 1.71 -21.11
N VAL A 179 13.95 1.65 -20.26
CA VAL A 179 13.75 2.68 -19.24
C VAL A 179 14.79 2.59 -18.11
N LEU A 180 15.28 1.39 -17.78
CA LEU A 180 16.38 1.21 -16.82
C LEU A 180 17.69 1.73 -17.38
N GLU A 181 17.98 1.51 -18.67
CA GLU A 181 19.15 2.11 -19.35
C GLU A 181 19.05 3.64 -19.38
N ALA A 182 17.87 4.20 -19.63
CA ALA A 182 17.64 5.63 -19.55
C ALA A 182 17.83 6.21 -18.15
N ALA A 183 17.68 5.40 -17.09
CA ALA A 183 17.90 5.81 -15.71
C ALA A 183 19.39 5.81 -15.28
N LEU A 184 20.31 5.18 -16.05
CA LEU A 184 21.74 5.09 -15.71
C LEU A 184 22.42 6.45 -15.47
N PRO A 185 22.21 7.50 -16.30
CA PRO A 185 22.87 8.79 -16.09
C PRO A 185 22.26 9.59 -14.91
N HIS A 186 21.13 9.16 -14.37
CA HIS A 186 20.46 9.92 -13.30
C HIS A 186 21.23 9.82 -11.97
N PRO A 187 21.58 10.96 -11.31
CA PRO A 187 22.51 10.97 -10.17
C PRO A 187 22.04 10.17 -8.95
N ARG A 188 20.72 9.97 -8.79
CA ARG A 188 20.14 9.24 -7.66
C ARG A 188 19.63 7.85 -8.02
N LEU A 189 19.41 7.55 -9.30
CA LEU A 189 18.83 6.28 -9.75
C LEU A 189 19.86 5.36 -10.40
N GLY A 190 20.94 5.89 -10.96
CA GLY A 190 21.89 5.16 -11.81
C GLY A 190 22.42 3.89 -11.17
N ARG A 191 22.88 3.94 -9.91
CA ARG A 191 23.39 2.74 -9.21
C ARG A 191 22.31 1.67 -9.00
N ALA A 192 21.06 2.08 -8.78
CA ALA A 192 19.98 1.12 -8.67
C ALA A 192 19.64 0.54 -10.04
N ALA A 193 19.66 1.37 -11.10
CA ALA A 193 19.43 0.93 -12.47
C ALA A 193 20.48 -0.09 -12.94
N GLU A 194 21.76 0.12 -12.63
CA GLU A 194 22.83 -0.86 -12.90
C GLU A 194 22.53 -2.23 -12.24
N ARG A 195 22.13 -2.23 -10.97
CA ARG A 195 21.78 -3.48 -10.26
C ARG A 195 20.53 -4.14 -10.88
N SER A 196 19.52 -3.35 -11.21
CA SER A 196 18.28 -3.86 -11.82
C SER A 196 18.52 -4.44 -13.21
N LEU A 197 19.38 -3.81 -14.02
CA LEU A 197 19.79 -4.34 -15.34
C LEU A 197 20.57 -5.65 -15.21
N ALA A 198 21.41 -5.78 -14.18
CA ALA A 198 22.13 -7.03 -13.92
C ALA A 198 21.16 -8.17 -13.56
N LEU A 199 20.06 -7.90 -12.85
CA LEU A 199 19.00 -8.88 -12.55
C LEU A 199 18.23 -9.32 -13.81
N LEU A 200 18.09 -8.44 -14.81
CA LEU A 200 17.44 -8.78 -16.09
C LEU A 200 18.31 -9.64 -17.01
N ALA A 201 19.61 -9.67 -16.76
CA ALA A 201 20.56 -10.38 -17.63
C ALA A 201 20.85 -11.83 -17.18
N GLY A 202 20.45 -12.21 -15.97
CA GLY A 202 20.67 -13.54 -15.37
C GLY A 202 19.44 -14.39 -15.44
#